data_3665bcb593562ffdbab1491a478c97d4
#
_entry.id   3665bcb593562ffdbab1491a478c97d4
#
_cell.length_a   1.000
_cell.length_b   1.000
_cell.length_c   1.000
_cell.angle_alpha   90.00
_cell.angle_beta   90.00
_cell.angle_gamma   90.00
#
_symmetry.space_group_name_H-M   'P 1'
#
loop_
_entity.id
_entity.type
_entity.pdbx_description
1 polymer ?
#
loop_
_entity_poly.entity_id
_entity_poly.type
_entity_poly.pdbx_seq_one_letter_code
_entity_poly.pdbx_strand_id
1 'polypeptide(L)'
;MNVKYRKKYFFLSLILLLSIVSGSCKRISNKNENKEVILASFTVLADIIRNVAKDDFIVRSITKPGVEVHGYQPTPSDLVNASNAFVFIDNGFGFELWAEKFVSNLKVKRITVAEDLDPVFISEDFYKGKPNPHAWISPKRGILYVDILVDSLSKLRPSKRILFEENGKIYKEKLSKLDKEFSLFINNLNKDSRYLVSCEGAFSYLTNDYGLEEVYLWPVNAESQITPKRMTRTISLVNEKNVPSVFCESTVSNESQMVVAKETGANFGGNLFVDSLSDDSGPASSYTKMLEHNLDLIKKGLF
;
A
#
# COMPACT_ATOMS: atom_id res chain seq x y z
N MET A 1 49.65 25.06 61.35
CA MET A 1 48.49 24.30 60.91
C MET A 1 48.96 23.08 60.10
N ASN A 2 48.71 21.90 60.62
CA ASN A 2 49.48 20.66 60.35
C ASN A 2 49.18 20.11 58.91
N VAL A 3 50.17 19.90 58.08
CA VAL A 3 50.16 19.35 56.72
C VAL A 3 49.38 18.02 56.62
N LYS A 4 49.21 17.29 57.69
CA LYS A 4 48.46 16.05 57.80
C LYS A 4 46.96 16.20 57.62
N TYR A 5 46.40 17.35 58.01
CA TYR A 5 44.97 17.64 57.89
C TYR A 5 44.58 18.10 56.46
N ARG A 6 45.48 18.80 55.74
CA ARG A 6 45.23 19.20 54.31
C ARG A 6 45.13 18.03 53.36
N LYS A 7 45.92 16.95 53.56
CA LYS A 7 45.83 15.73 52.76
C LYS A 7 44.52 14.95 52.98
N LYS A 8 44.00 14.97 54.22
CA LYS A 8 42.78 14.23 54.56
C LYS A 8 41.51 14.88 53.96
N TYR A 9 41.44 16.18 53.89
CA TYR A 9 40.32 16.90 53.25
C TYR A 9 40.41 16.89 51.72
N PHE A 10 41.63 16.84 51.17
CA PHE A 10 41.82 16.70 49.73
C PHE A 10 41.37 15.32 49.23
N PHE A 11 41.60 14.24 49.98
CA PHE A 11 41.12 12.91 49.68
C PHE A 11 39.60 12.77 49.86
N LEU A 12 39.00 13.38 50.87
CA LEU A 12 37.55 13.37 51.05
C LEU A 12 36.82 14.16 49.95
N SER A 13 37.35 15.29 49.52
CA SER A 13 36.74 16.07 48.41
C SER A 13 36.86 15.35 47.06
N LEU A 14 37.94 14.57 46.84
CA LEU A 14 38.12 13.77 45.61
C LEU A 14 37.16 12.58 45.56
N ILE A 15 36.87 11.95 46.70
CA ILE A 15 35.89 10.85 46.80
C ILE A 15 34.47 11.39 46.63
N LEU A 16 34.15 12.59 47.11
CA LEU A 16 32.83 13.21 46.90
C LEU A 16 32.60 13.64 45.46
N LEU A 17 33.64 14.05 44.72
CA LEU A 17 33.55 14.36 43.28
C LEU A 17 33.37 13.12 42.41
N LEU A 18 34.00 11.97 42.78
CA LEU A 18 33.82 10.72 42.02
C LEU A 18 32.43 10.10 42.20
N SER A 19 31.76 10.35 43.32
CA SER A 19 30.39 9.84 43.56
C SER A 19 29.28 10.60 42.78
N ILE A 20 29.57 11.82 42.27
CA ILE A 20 28.63 12.60 41.50
C ILE A 20 28.65 12.21 39.99
N VAL A 21 29.76 11.61 39.52
CA VAL A 21 29.88 11.20 38.09
C VAL A 21 29.22 9.85 37.79
N SER A 22 28.95 9.03 38.82
CA SER A 22 28.35 7.68 38.65
C SER A 22 26.81 7.69 38.57
N GLY A 23 26.14 8.82 38.64
CA GLY A 23 24.69 8.91 38.78
C GLY A 23 23.90 9.26 37.50
N SER A 24 24.55 9.39 36.33
CA SER A 24 23.82 9.88 35.14
C SER A 24 24.09 9.11 33.84
N CYS A 25 24.25 7.78 33.94
CA CYS A 25 23.90 6.95 32.79
C CYS A 25 22.37 6.74 32.77
N LYS A 26 21.61 7.76 32.34
CA LYS A 26 20.28 7.50 31.76
C LYS A 26 20.52 6.55 30.59
N ARG A 27 20.27 5.24 30.82
CA ARG A 27 20.02 4.32 29.72
C ARG A 27 18.99 4.98 28.84
N ILE A 28 19.40 5.47 27.69
CA ILE A 28 18.46 5.76 26.61
C ILE A 28 17.85 4.41 26.31
N SER A 29 16.73 4.11 26.95
CA SER A 29 15.90 2.96 26.63
C SER A 29 15.52 3.17 25.16
N ASN A 30 16.08 2.33 24.31
CA ASN A 30 15.71 2.29 22.90
C ASN A 30 14.23 1.92 22.89
N LYS A 31 13.37 2.90 22.74
CA LYS A 31 11.90 2.80 22.85
C LYS A 31 11.31 1.76 21.87
N ASN A 32 12.14 1.24 20.97
CA ASN A 32 11.79 0.24 19.96
C ASN A 32 12.12 -1.22 20.32
N GLU A 33 12.93 -1.49 21.38
CA GLU A 33 13.35 -2.87 21.69
C GLU A 33 12.23 -3.81 22.13
N ASN A 34 11.03 -3.29 22.44
CA ASN A 34 9.89 -4.09 22.92
C ASN A 34 8.62 -3.99 22.06
N LYS A 35 8.68 -3.34 20.87
CA LYS A 35 7.49 -3.23 20.02
C LYS A 35 7.29 -4.49 19.18
N GLU A 36 6.06 -4.97 19.14
CA GLU A 36 5.68 -6.07 18.25
C GLU A 36 5.74 -5.65 16.78
N VAL A 37 6.14 -6.58 15.92
CA VAL A 37 6.27 -6.36 14.48
C VAL A 37 5.01 -6.86 13.78
N ILE A 38 4.35 -5.98 13.03
CA ILE A 38 3.32 -6.34 12.05
C ILE A 38 4.01 -6.39 10.68
N LEU A 39 3.92 -7.52 10.00
CA LEU A 39 4.50 -7.73 8.70
C LEU A 39 3.39 -7.72 7.64
N ALA A 40 3.42 -6.77 6.72
CA ALA A 40 2.53 -6.70 5.57
C ALA A 40 3.19 -7.33 4.34
N SER A 41 2.39 -7.85 3.43
CA SER A 41 2.89 -8.41 2.16
C SER A 41 3.48 -7.34 1.25
N PHE A 42 2.86 -6.17 1.15
CA PHE A 42 3.26 -5.10 0.23
C PHE A 42 3.14 -3.70 0.84
N THR A 43 3.75 -2.74 0.16
CA THR A 43 3.98 -1.39 0.69
C THR A 43 2.71 -0.60 0.96
N VAL A 44 1.70 -0.71 0.10
CA VAL A 44 0.41 0.00 0.26
C VAL A 44 -0.31 -0.50 1.51
N LEU A 45 -0.43 -1.82 1.67
CA LEU A 45 -1.05 -2.42 2.86
C LEU A 45 -0.28 -2.05 4.14
N ALA A 46 1.06 -2.07 4.07
CA ALA A 46 1.90 -1.64 5.19
C ALA A 46 1.62 -0.18 5.61
N ASP A 47 1.37 0.72 4.65
CA ASP A 47 1.04 2.11 4.96
C ASP A 47 -0.34 2.25 5.61
N ILE A 48 -1.36 1.53 5.11
CA ILE A 48 -2.69 1.51 5.73
C ILE A 48 -2.57 1.01 7.18
N ILE A 49 -1.85 -0.09 7.41
CA ILE A 49 -1.63 -0.64 8.77
C ILE A 49 -0.88 0.36 9.66
N ARG A 50 0.15 1.07 9.16
CA ARG A 50 0.86 2.10 9.94
C ARG A 50 -0.08 3.21 10.40
N ASN A 51 -1.06 3.57 9.58
CA ASN A 51 -2.03 4.60 9.94
C ASN A 51 -3.01 4.14 11.03
N VAL A 52 -3.28 2.85 11.15
CA VAL A 52 -4.11 2.26 12.21
C VAL A 52 -3.28 1.97 13.47
N ALA A 53 -2.13 1.34 13.32
CA ALA A 53 -1.31 0.86 14.44
C ALA A 53 -0.43 1.95 15.08
N LYS A 54 -0.06 2.99 14.30
CA LYS A 54 0.84 4.08 14.71
C LYS A 54 2.13 3.57 15.34
N ASP A 55 2.69 4.36 16.24
CA ASP A 55 3.99 4.11 16.87
C ASP A 55 3.99 2.98 17.92
N ASP A 56 2.85 2.35 18.19
CA ASP A 56 2.77 1.24 19.15
C ASP A 56 3.30 -0.07 18.60
N PHE A 57 3.41 -0.17 17.27
CA PHE A 57 3.94 -1.32 16.55
C PHE A 57 5.03 -0.90 15.57
N ILE A 58 5.87 -1.86 15.18
CA ILE A 58 6.77 -1.72 14.03
C ILE A 58 6.08 -2.37 12.84
N VAL A 59 5.72 -1.59 11.82
CA VAL A 59 5.09 -2.11 10.60
C VAL A 59 6.13 -2.19 9.49
N ARG A 60 6.35 -3.41 8.97
CA ARG A 60 7.26 -3.68 7.85
C ARG A 60 6.50 -4.23 6.67
N SER A 61 7.02 -4.01 5.48
CA SER A 61 6.57 -4.63 4.24
C SER A 61 7.56 -5.69 3.79
N ILE A 62 7.08 -6.80 3.20
CA ILE A 62 7.93 -7.79 2.54
C ILE A 62 8.48 -7.19 1.24
N THR A 63 7.61 -6.73 0.34
CA THR A 63 8.07 -6.07 -0.87
C THR A 63 8.56 -4.65 -0.57
N LYS A 64 9.48 -4.17 -1.38
CA LYS A 64 10.02 -2.80 -1.32
C LYS A 64 9.25 -1.88 -2.27
N PRO A 65 9.38 -0.54 -2.11
CA PRO A 65 8.84 0.40 -3.08
C PRO A 65 9.28 0.08 -4.51
N GLY A 66 8.37 0.18 -5.48
CA GLY A 66 8.60 -0.08 -6.89
C GLY A 66 8.65 -1.56 -7.30
N VAL A 67 8.48 -2.49 -6.36
CA VAL A 67 8.51 -3.93 -6.65
C VAL A 67 7.12 -4.43 -7.00
N GLU A 68 7.03 -5.19 -8.09
CA GLU A 68 5.84 -5.94 -8.49
C GLU A 68 5.56 -7.06 -7.46
N VAL A 69 4.30 -7.28 -7.10
CA VAL A 69 3.91 -8.14 -5.98
C VAL A 69 3.46 -9.52 -6.41
N HIS A 70 2.74 -9.61 -7.50
CA HIS A 70 2.13 -10.87 -7.95
C HIS A 70 3.15 -11.99 -8.20
N GLY A 71 4.23 -11.67 -8.93
CA GLY A 71 5.33 -12.58 -9.25
C GLY A 71 6.46 -12.59 -8.23
N TYR A 72 6.29 -11.92 -7.08
CA TYR A 72 7.35 -11.82 -6.08
C TYR A 72 7.78 -13.19 -5.55
N GLN A 73 9.10 -13.36 -5.40
CA GLN A 73 9.68 -14.57 -4.82
C GLN A 73 10.34 -14.22 -3.48
N PRO A 74 9.74 -14.65 -2.36
CA PRO A 74 10.28 -14.36 -1.03
C PRO A 74 11.71 -14.90 -0.85
N THR A 75 12.54 -14.07 -0.25
CA THR A 75 13.94 -14.40 0.05
C THR A 75 14.08 -15.08 1.43
N PRO A 76 15.22 -15.72 1.73
CA PRO A 76 15.48 -16.24 3.06
C PRO A 76 15.41 -15.16 4.16
N SER A 77 15.78 -13.91 3.86
CA SER A 77 15.65 -12.79 4.80
C SER A 77 14.19 -12.43 5.09
N ASP A 78 13.30 -12.57 4.13
CA ASP A 78 11.87 -12.35 4.33
C ASP A 78 11.28 -13.41 5.28
N LEU A 79 11.72 -14.67 5.16
CA LEU A 79 11.33 -15.75 6.07
C LEU A 79 11.79 -15.47 7.50
N VAL A 80 13.01 -14.98 7.70
CA VAL A 80 13.51 -14.58 9.02
C VAL A 80 12.69 -13.43 9.60
N ASN A 81 12.39 -12.43 8.80
CA ASN A 81 11.54 -11.30 9.22
C ASN A 81 10.14 -11.77 9.61
N ALA A 82 9.54 -12.67 8.83
CA ALA A 82 8.20 -13.19 9.08
C ALA A 82 8.16 -14.07 10.34
N SER A 83 9.17 -14.89 10.60
CA SER A 83 9.22 -15.76 11.79
C SER A 83 9.24 -14.98 13.11
N ASN A 84 9.71 -13.73 13.08
CA ASN A 84 9.77 -12.83 14.23
C ASN A 84 8.59 -11.86 14.30
N ALA A 85 7.65 -11.94 13.36
CA ALA A 85 6.47 -11.08 13.35
C ALA A 85 5.41 -11.56 14.35
N PHE A 86 4.71 -10.61 14.95
CA PHE A 86 3.52 -10.85 15.75
C PHE A 86 2.34 -11.35 14.91
N VAL A 87 2.19 -10.77 13.74
CA VAL A 87 1.16 -11.09 12.74
C VAL A 87 1.67 -10.79 11.34
N PHE A 88 1.33 -11.64 10.37
CA PHE A 88 1.47 -11.40 8.95
C PHE A 88 0.11 -10.99 8.37
N ILE A 89 0.08 -9.92 7.59
CA ILE A 89 -1.13 -9.39 6.97
C ILE A 89 -0.93 -9.31 5.47
N ASP A 90 -1.79 -9.97 4.71
CA ASP A 90 -1.81 -9.96 3.26
C ASP A 90 -3.16 -9.53 2.70
N ASN A 91 -3.20 -9.25 1.40
CA ASN A 91 -4.41 -8.81 0.72
C ASN A 91 -5.41 -9.94 0.53
N GLY A 92 -5.00 -11.03 -0.10
CA GLY A 92 -5.90 -12.10 -0.53
C GLY A 92 -6.39 -11.93 -1.97
N PHE A 93 -7.47 -12.63 -2.32
CA PHE A 93 -8.03 -12.69 -3.69
C PHE A 93 -7.00 -13.11 -4.75
N GLY A 94 -5.97 -13.86 -4.34
CA GLY A 94 -4.92 -14.34 -5.24
C GLY A 94 -3.89 -13.27 -5.63
N PHE A 95 -3.81 -12.14 -4.91
CA PHE A 95 -2.80 -11.11 -5.13
C PHE A 95 -1.39 -11.63 -4.84
N GLU A 96 -1.21 -12.26 -3.68
CA GLU A 96 0.06 -12.84 -3.25
C GLU A 96 -0.03 -14.38 -3.28
N LEU A 97 -0.01 -15.00 -4.47
CA LEU A 97 -0.03 -16.47 -4.58
C LEU A 97 1.13 -17.16 -3.83
N TRP A 98 2.24 -16.44 -3.66
CA TRP A 98 3.41 -16.90 -2.91
C TRP A 98 3.19 -16.91 -1.39
N ALA A 99 2.24 -16.12 -0.86
CA ALA A 99 2.09 -15.89 0.57
C ALA A 99 1.69 -17.16 1.32
N GLU A 100 0.81 -17.99 0.77
CA GLU A 100 0.39 -19.23 1.42
C GLU A 100 1.56 -20.18 1.67
N LYS A 101 2.36 -20.45 0.65
CA LYS A 101 3.58 -21.26 0.77
C LYS A 101 4.60 -20.61 1.71
N PHE A 102 4.68 -19.28 1.68
CA PHE A 102 5.58 -18.50 2.51
C PHE A 102 5.28 -18.66 3.99
N VAL A 103 4.01 -18.57 4.40
CA VAL A 103 3.61 -18.62 5.81
C VAL A 103 3.28 -20.02 6.32
N SER A 104 3.07 -21.01 5.44
CA SER A 104 2.63 -22.37 5.83
C SER A 104 3.53 -23.05 6.85
N ASN A 105 4.83 -22.77 6.83
CA ASN A 105 5.83 -23.31 7.74
C ASN A 105 6.15 -22.39 8.93
N LEU A 106 5.50 -21.24 9.01
CA LEU A 106 5.71 -20.25 10.06
C LEU A 106 4.61 -20.34 11.11
N LYS A 107 4.99 -20.20 12.39
CA LYS A 107 4.02 -20.12 13.50
C LYS A 107 3.51 -18.68 13.71
N VAL A 108 3.34 -17.92 12.62
CA VAL A 108 2.84 -16.55 12.65
C VAL A 108 1.32 -16.56 12.42
N LYS A 109 0.60 -15.69 13.12
CA LYS A 109 -0.82 -15.45 12.83
C LYS A 109 -0.95 -14.76 11.48
N ARG A 110 -1.98 -15.11 10.69
CA ARG A 110 -2.28 -14.49 9.40
C ARG A 110 -3.61 -13.77 9.44
N ILE A 111 -3.70 -12.63 8.80
CA ILE A 111 -4.92 -11.89 8.49
C ILE A 111 -4.91 -11.64 6.98
N THR A 112 -5.98 -12.01 6.30
CA THR A 112 -6.18 -11.75 4.86
C THR A 112 -7.31 -10.76 4.71
N VAL A 113 -7.00 -9.54 4.26
CA VAL A 113 -7.91 -8.38 4.40
C VAL A 113 -9.07 -8.43 3.41
N ALA A 114 -8.80 -8.76 2.14
CA ALA A 114 -9.81 -8.66 1.10
C ALA A 114 -10.88 -9.76 1.16
N GLU A 115 -10.65 -10.86 1.89
CA GLU A 115 -11.64 -11.95 2.02
C GLU A 115 -12.94 -11.51 2.70
N ASP A 116 -12.91 -10.42 3.48
CA ASP A 116 -14.09 -9.83 4.12
C ASP A 116 -14.78 -8.76 3.26
N LEU A 117 -14.37 -8.59 1.98
CA LEU A 117 -14.96 -7.63 1.03
C LEU A 117 -15.85 -8.31 0.01
N ASP A 118 -16.86 -7.58 -0.47
CA ASP A 118 -17.62 -7.97 -1.65
C ASP A 118 -16.73 -7.85 -2.90
N PRO A 119 -16.42 -8.96 -3.60
CA PRO A 119 -15.49 -8.94 -4.72
C PRO A 119 -16.11 -8.39 -6.00
N VAL A 120 -15.32 -7.65 -6.78
CA VAL A 120 -15.55 -7.44 -8.19
C VAL A 120 -14.85 -8.57 -8.94
N PHE A 121 -15.57 -9.25 -9.83
CA PHE A 121 -15.03 -10.41 -10.53
C PHE A 121 -14.40 -10.00 -11.86
N ILE A 122 -13.28 -10.65 -12.20
CA ILE A 122 -12.63 -10.50 -13.50
C ILE A 122 -13.57 -11.08 -14.58
N SER A 123 -13.84 -10.28 -15.62
CA SER A 123 -14.83 -10.62 -16.64
C SER A 123 -14.26 -11.42 -17.81
N GLU A 124 -12.95 -11.45 -18.01
CA GLU A 124 -12.29 -11.96 -19.22
C GLU A 124 -11.18 -12.97 -18.92
N ASP A 125 -10.88 -13.80 -19.93
CA ASP A 125 -9.78 -14.75 -20.04
C ASP A 125 -9.68 -15.82 -18.95
N PHE A 126 -8.44 -16.27 -18.72
CA PHE A 126 -8.12 -17.36 -17.81
C PHE A 126 -8.54 -17.06 -16.36
N TYR A 127 -8.60 -15.78 -15.99
CA TYR A 127 -9.00 -15.33 -14.66
C TYR A 127 -10.50 -15.05 -14.52
N LYS A 128 -11.29 -15.23 -15.59
CA LYS A 128 -12.73 -15.00 -15.56
C LYS A 128 -13.41 -15.71 -14.41
N GLY A 129 -14.20 -14.94 -13.65
CA GLY A 129 -14.94 -15.44 -12.49
C GLY A 129 -14.11 -15.53 -11.19
N LYS A 130 -12.84 -15.18 -11.23
CA LYS A 130 -12.03 -15.00 -10.01
C LYS A 130 -12.19 -13.56 -9.50
N PRO A 131 -12.12 -13.36 -8.16
CA PRO A 131 -12.08 -12.01 -7.60
C PRO A 131 -10.91 -11.21 -8.16
N ASN A 132 -11.14 -9.95 -8.50
CA ASN A 132 -10.05 -9.00 -8.76
C ASN A 132 -9.43 -8.61 -7.41
N PRO A 133 -8.10 -8.64 -7.24
CA PRO A 133 -7.50 -8.38 -5.93
C PRO A 133 -7.40 -6.89 -5.56
N HIS A 134 -7.44 -5.98 -6.52
CA HIS A 134 -7.00 -4.57 -6.38
C HIS A 134 -8.06 -3.65 -5.74
N ALA A 135 -8.74 -4.11 -4.67
CA ALA A 135 -9.82 -3.34 -4.06
C ALA A 135 -9.33 -2.03 -3.41
N TRP A 136 -8.09 -1.96 -2.93
CA TRP A 136 -7.52 -0.75 -2.31
C TRP A 136 -7.41 0.45 -3.26
N ILE A 137 -7.49 0.24 -4.58
CA ILE A 137 -7.40 1.34 -5.57
C ILE A 137 -8.61 2.28 -5.48
N SER A 138 -9.76 1.79 -5.02
CA SER A 138 -10.90 2.64 -4.71
C SER A 138 -10.82 3.22 -3.29
N PRO A 139 -10.87 4.56 -3.10
CA PRO A 139 -10.97 5.17 -1.78
C PRO A 139 -12.12 4.62 -0.93
N LYS A 140 -13.27 4.29 -1.52
CA LYS A 140 -14.41 3.67 -0.84
C LYS A 140 -14.03 2.33 -0.23
N ARG A 141 -13.30 1.49 -1.00
CA ARG A 141 -12.82 0.19 -0.52
C ARG A 141 -11.69 0.35 0.48
N GLY A 142 -10.82 1.35 0.31
CA GLY A 142 -9.79 1.70 1.28
C GLY A 142 -10.35 1.97 2.68
N ILE A 143 -11.54 2.60 2.78
CA ILE A 143 -12.24 2.79 4.06
C ILE A 143 -12.60 1.44 4.69
N LEU A 144 -13.08 0.47 3.90
CA LEU A 144 -13.38 -0.87 4.38
C LEU A 144 -12.13 -1.63 4.84
N TYR A 145 -10.99 -1.47 4.14
CA TYR A 145 -9.70 -2.01 4.60
C TYR A 145 -9.35 -1.51 6.01
N VAL A 146 -9.57 -0.22 6.28
CA VAL A 146 -9.32 0.34 7.61
C VAL A 146 -10.23 -0.28 8.65
N ASP A 147 -11.53 -0.48 8.36
CA ASP A 147 -12.47 -1.10 9.29
C ASP A 147 -12.09 -2.54 9.61
N ILE A 148 -11.74 -3.34 8.59
CA ILE A 148 -11.30 -4.74 8.74
C ILE A 148 -10.01 -4.81 9.58
N LEU A 149 -9.05 -3.92 9.32
CA LEU A 149 -7.79 -3.87 10.07
C LEU A 149 -8.00 -3.45 11.52
N VAL A 150 -8.86 -2.47 11.79
CA VAL A 150 -9.23 -2.05 13.15
C VAL A 150 -9.84 -3.21 13.93
N ASP A 151 -10.81 -3.91 13.34
CA ASP A 151 -11.47 -5.06 13.98
C ASP A 151 -10.48 -6.22 14.23
N SER A 152 -9.71 -6.60 13.22
CA SER A 152 -8.76 -7.71 13.28
C SER A 152 -7.63 -7.45 14.29
N LEU A 153 -7.04 -6.26 14.28
CA LEU A 153 -6.01 -5.88 15.24
C LEU A 153 -6.56 -5.75 16.66
N SER A 154 -7.80 -5.28 16.81
CA SER A 154 -8.49 -5.20 18.11
C SER A 154 -8.76 -6.58 18.69
N LYS A 155 -9.11 -7.57 17.88
CA LYS A 155 -9.24 -8.99 18.30
C LYS A 155 -7.89 -9.56 18.76
N LEU A 156 -6.80 -9.23 18.07
CA LEU A 156 -5.44 -9.69 18.42
C LEU A 156 -4.86 -8.97 19.64
N ARG A 157 -5.20 -7.70 19.85
CA ARG A 157 -4.73 -6.86 20.97
C ARG A 157 -5.89 -6.04 21.57
N PRO A 158 -6.76 -6.67 22.37
CA PRO A 158 -7.92 -5.99 22.96
C PRO A 158 -7.57 -4.75 23.81
N SER A 159 -6.39 -4.76 24.43
CA SER A 159 -5.88 -3.62 25.21
C SER A 159 -5.56 -2.37 24.38
N LYS A 160 -5.45 -2.51 23.06
CA LYS A 160 -5.15 -1.43 22.10
C LYS A 160 -6.37 -1.03 21.25
N ARG A 161 -7.52 -1.60 21.52
CA ARG A 161 -8.74 -1.40 20.72
C ARG A 161 -9.08 0.08 20.54
N ILE A 162 -9.11 0.87 21.63
CA ILE A 162 -9.43 2.30 21.57
C ILE A 162 -8.45 3.04 20.65
N LEU A 163 -7.16 2.72 20.73
CA LEU A 163 -6.13 3.30 19.88
C LEU A 163 -6.42 3.03 18.39
N PHE A 164 -6.72 1.77 18.06
CA PHE A 164 -7.01 1.39 16.66
C PHE A 164 -8.28 2.06 16.14
N GLU A 165 -9.34 2.12 16.96
CA GLU A 165 -10.61 2.76 16.62
C GLU A 165 -10.43 4.27 16.35
N GLU A 166 -9.71 4.99 17.23
CA GLU A 166 -9.43 6.42 17.07
C GLU A 166 -8.57 6.71 15.84
N ASN A 167 -7.47 5.97 15.64
CA ASN A 167 -6.60 6.13 14.48
C ASN A 167 -7.32 5.78 13.18
N GLY A 168 -8.09 4.69 13.18
CA GLY A 168 -8.90 4.27 12.04
C GLY A 168 -9.93 5.33 11.66
N LYS A 169 -10.60 5.94 12.64
CA LYS A 169 -11.54 7.05 12.40
C LYS A 169 -10.85 8.22 11.69
N ILE A 170 -9.72 8.69 12.24
CA ILE A 170 -8.95 9.80 11.65
C ILE A 170 -8.50 9.47 10.22
N TYR A 171 -8.08 8.23 9.99
CA TYR A 171 -7.61 7.83 8.67
C TYR A 171 -8.75 7.70 7.65
N LYS A 172 -9.90 7.16 8.07
CA LYS A 172 -11.11 7.12 7.23
C LYS A 172 -11.62 8.50 6.86
N GLU A 173 -11.47 9.52 7.71
CA GLU A 173 -11.83 10.90 7.36
C GLU A 173 -10.99 11.44 6.19
N LYS A 174 -9.68 11.07 6.11
CA LYS A 174 -8.83 11.43 4.96
C LYS A 174 -9.26 10.71 3.68
N LEU A 175 -9.53 9.41 3.76
CA LEU A 175 -10.01 8.63 2.62
C LEU A 175 -11.38 9.10 2.13
N SER A 176 -12.27 9.51 3.05
CA SER A 176 -13.58 10.07 2.70
C SER A 176 -13.50 11.40 1.95
N LYS A 177 -12.45 12.19 2.17
CA LYS A 177 -12.22 13.40 1.36
C LYS A 177 -11.85 13.02 -0.07
N LEU A 178 -10.95 12.07 -0.23
CA LEU A 178 -10.57 11.56 -1.55
C LEU A 178 -11.75 10.91 -2.28
N ASP A 179 -12.56 10.11 -1.60
CA ASP A 179 -13.80 9.55 -2.15
C ASP A 179 -14.72 10.64 -2.70
N LYS A 180 -14.93 11.72 -1.95
CA LYS A 180 -15.73 12.85 -2.42
C LYS A 180 -15.10 13.55 -3.63
N GLU A 181 -13.80 13.73 -3.65
CA GLU A 181 -13.09 14.36 -4.78
C GLU A 181 -13.19 13.52 -6.04
N PHE A 182 -12.99 12.19 -5.96
CA PHE A 182 -13.20 11.27 -7.07
C PHE A 182 -14.65 11.35 -7.56
N SER A 183 -15.63 11.26 -6.65
CA SER A 183 -17.05 11.33 -6.98
C SER A 183 -17.42 12.64 -7.70
N LEU A 184 -16.97 13.77 -7.19
CA LEU A 184 -17.23 15.08 -7.77
C LEU A 184 -16.60 15.21 -9.17
N PHE A 185 -15.35 14.77 -9.33
CA PHE A 185 -14.68 14.80 -10.61
C PHE A 185 -15.43 13.97 -11.66
N ILE A 186 -15.69 12.69 -11.38
CA ILE A 186 -16.34 11.80 -12.34
C ILE A 186 -17.77 12.24 -12.67
N ASN A 187 -18.51 12.76 -11.69
CA ASN A 187 -19.87 13.28 -11.93
C ASN A 187 -19.90 14.48 -12.88
N ASN A 188 -18.80 15.24 -12.94
CA ASN A 188 -18.65 16.37 -13.86
C ASN A 188 -18.17 15.96 -15.26
N LEU A 189 -17.69 14.73 -15.45
CA LEU A 189 -17.33 14.21 -16.77
C LEU A 189 -18.58 13.86 -17.57
N ASN A 190 -18.54 14.14 -18.89
CA ASN A 190 -19.54 13.62 -19.81
C ASN A 190 -19.54 12.07 -19.73
N LYS A 191 -20.71 11.46 -19.74
CA LYS A 191 -20.83 9.99 -19.68
C LYS A 191 -20.07 9.28 -20.79
N ASP A 192 -20.07 9.87 -22.00
CA ASP A 192 -19.37 9.32 -23.15
C ASP A 192 -17.85 9.42 -23.07
N SER A 193 -17.31 10.16 -22.09
CA SER A 193 -15.87 10.33 -21.84
C SER A 193 -15.37 9.55 -20.62
N ARG A 194 -16.20 8.71 -20.00
CA ARG A 194 -15.87 7.99 -18.76
C ARG A 194 -15.15 6.67 -19.01
N TYR A 195 -14.03 6.72 -19.74
CA TYR A 195 -13.18 5.55 -20.00
C TYR A 195 -11.85 5.69 -19.30
N LEU A 196 -11.47 4.68 -18.50
CA LEU A 196 -10.14 4.54 -17.95
C LEU A 196 -9.42 3.40 -18.68
N VAL A 197 -8.41 3.77 -19.48
CA VAL A 197 -7.63 2.81 -20.28
C VAL A 197 -6.28 2.62 -19.62
N SER A 198 -6.02 1.42 -19.11
CA SER A 198 -4.82 1.03 -18.38
C SER A 198 -4.08 -0.12 -19.05
N CYS A 199 -2.93 -0.49 -18.54
CA CYS A 199 -2.22 -1.68 -18.98
C CYS A 199 -2.87 -2.94 -18.40
N GLU A 200 -3.05 -2.99 -17.09
CA GLU A 200 -3.65 -4.08 -16.35
C GLU A 200 -5.09 -3.75 -15.92
N GLY A 201 -5.92 -4.77 -15.75
CA GLY A 201 -7.28 -4.67 -15.21
C GLY A 201 -7.30 -4.48 -13.69
N ALA A 202 -6.53 -3.51 -13.20
CA ALA A 202 -6.34 -3.26 -11.77
C ALA A 202 -7.32 -2.22 -11.20
N PHE A 203 -8.11 -1.56 -12.05
CA PHE A 203 -8.97 -0.46 -11.64
C PHE A 203 -10.45 -0.84 -11.54
N SER A 204 -10.80 -2.12 -11.62
CA SER A 204 -12.19 -2.59 -11.66
C SER A 204 -13.04 -2.10 -10.47
N TYR A 205 -12.48 -2.02 -9.26
CA TYR A 205 -13.21 -1.47 -8.11
C TYR A 205 -13.39 0.05 -8.22
N LEU A 206 -12.35 0.77 -8.65
CA LEU A 206 -12.43 2.21 -8.86
C LEU A 206 -13.48 2.54 -9.90
N THR A 207 -13.42 1.89 -11.06
CA THR A 207 -14.33 2.15 -12.17
C THR A 207 -15.77 1.79 -11.81
N ASN A 208 -16.00 0.67 -11.14
CA ASN A 208 -17.31 0.25 -10.65
C ASN A 208 -17.88 1.23 -9.60
N ASP A 209 -17.06 1.63 -8.62
CA ASP A 209 -17.50 2.49 -7.52
C ASP A 209 -17.84 3.93 -7.96
N TYR A 210 -17.27 4.42 -9.09
CA TYR A 210 -17.45 5.79 -9.56
C TYR A 210 -18.11 5.91 -10.93
N GLY A 211 -18.42 4.80 -11.60
CA GLY A 211 -19.14 4.79 -12.88
C GLY A 211 -18.27 5.19 -14.07
N LEU A 212 -17.07 4.64 -14.12
CA LEU A 212 -16.20 4.64 -15.29
C LEU A 212 -16.29 3.29 -16.01
N GLU A 213 -15.93 3.25 -17.28
CA GLU A 213 -15.70 2.03 -18.05
C GLU A 213 -14.22 1.70 -18.05
N GLU A 214 -13.87 0.49 -17.59
CA GLU A 214 -12.48 0.02 -17.58
C GLU A 214 -12.11 -0.65 -18.89
N VAL A 215 -10.94 -0.29 -19.43
CA VAL A 215 -10.34 -0.91 -20.62
C VAL A 215 -8.88 -1.21 -20.33
N TYR A 216 -8.43 -2.41 -20.63
CA TYR A 216 -7.06 -2.83 -20.32
C TYR A 216 -6.45 -3.73 -21.39
N LEU A 217 -5.12 -3.80 -21.44
CA LEU A 217 -4.37 -4.65 -22.36
C LEU A 217 -4.30 -6.10 -21.89
N TRP A 218 -4.25 -6.32 -20.57
CA TRP A 218 -4.29 -7.66 -19.97
C TRP A 218 -5.06 -7.66 -18.65
N PRO A 219 -5.67 -8.80 -18.28
CA PRO A 219 -6.23 -8.96 -16.95
C PRO A 219 -5.10 -9.09 -15.92
N VAL A 220 -5.49 -9.19 -14.68
CA VAL A 220 -4.60 -9.35 -13.54
C VAL A 220 -3.51 -10.41 -13.79
N ASN A 221 -2.26 -10.13 -13.45
CA ASN A 221 -1.10 -11.05 -13.49
C ASN A 221 -0.70 -11.58 -14.88
N ALA A 222 -1.02 -10.87 -15.94
CA ALA A 222 -0.92 -11.43 -17.28
C ALA A 222 -0.16 -10.56 -18.30
N GLU A 223 0.79 -9.71 -17.86
CA GLU A 223 1.60 -8.87 -18.76
C GLU A 223 2.19 -9.66 -19.94
N SER A 224 2.65 -10.89 -19.69
CA SER A 224 3.18 -11.80 -20.72
C SER A 224 2.13 -12.30 -21.72
N GLN A 225 0.84 -11.99 -21.52
CA GLN A 225 -0.29 -12.49 -22.33
C GLN A 225 -0.90 -11.41 -23.22
N ILE A 226 -0.18 -10.32 -23.51
CA ILE A 226 -0.63 -9.34 -24.49
C ILE A 226 -0.72 -10.03 -25.85
N THR A 227 -1.93 -10.09 -26.40
CA THR A 227 -2.17 -10.67 -27.70
C THR A 227 -2.43 -9.60 -28.75
N PRO A 228 -2.10 -9.82 -30.04
CA PRO A 228 -2.48 -8.90 -31.12
C PRO A 228 -3.96 -8.56 -31.13
N LYS A 229 -4.82 -9.54 -30.81
CA LYS A 229 -6.28 -9.33 -30.72
C LYS A 229 -6.66 -8.30 -29.65
N ARG A 230 -6.04 -8.35 -28.47
CA ARG A 230 -6.29 -7.39 -27.40
C ARG A 230 -5.81 -6.00 -27.76
N MET A 231 -4.60 -5.92 -28.30
CA MET A 231 -4.03 -4.66 -28.77
C MET A 231 -4.95 -4.00 -29.78
N THR A 232 -5.39 -4.74 -30.81
CA THR A 232 -6.32 -4.23 -31.83
C THR A 232 -7.67 -3.79 -31.22
N ARG A 233 -8.21 -4.59 -30.28
CA ARG A 233 -9.47 -4.22 -29.59
C ARG A 233 -9.33 -2.91 -28.81
N THR A 234 -8.24 -2.76 -28.05
CA THR A 234 -7.99 -1.54 -27.26
C THR A 234 -7.81 -0.32 -28.17
N ILE A 235 -7.01 -0.44 -29.23
CA ILE A 235 -6.84 0.63 -30.25
C ILE A 235 -8.17 1.02 -30.87
N SER A 236 -8.99 0.02 -31.29
CA SER A 236 -10.29 0.30 -31.90
C SER A 236 -11.23 1.04 -30.93
N LEU A 237 -11.26 0.62 -29.65
CA LEU A 237 -12.11 1.26 -28.65
C LEU A 237 -11.65 2.69 -28.33
N VAL A 238 -10.34 2.90 -28.15
CA VAL A 238 -9.79 4.24 -27.92
C VAL A 238 -10.15 5.19 -29.03
N ASN A 239 -10.06 4.74 -30.30
CA ASN A 239 -10.46 5.54 -31.47
C ASN A 239 -11.97 5.76 -31.52
N GLU A 240 -12.80 4.72 -31.34
CA GLU A 240 -14.25 4.81 -31.39
C GLU A 240 -14.84 5.77 -30.35
N LYS A 241 -14.29 5.70 -29.13
CA LYS A 241 -14.73 6.50 -27.98
C LYS A 241 -14.00 7.83 -27.86
N ASN A 242 -13.04 8.11 -28.73
CA ASN A 242 -12.20 9.31 -28.71
C ASN A 242 -11.56 9.50 -27.30
N VAL A 243 -11.02 8.42 -26.72
CA VAL A 243 -10.40 8.48 -25.39
C VAL A 243 -9.16 9.39 -25.43
N PRO A 244 -9.13 10.48 -24.65
CA PRO A 244 -8.07 11.48 -24.78
C PRO A 244 -6.72 11.01 -24.25
N SER A 245 -6.70 10.09 -23.28
CA SER A 245 -5.45 9.59 -22.68
C SER A 245 -5.57 8.14 -22.25
N VAL A 246 -4.41 7.46 -22.28
CA VAL A 246 -4.21 6.09 -21.81
C VAL A 246 -3.12 6.08 -20.74
N PHE A 247 -3.19 5.15 -19.81
CA PHE A 247 -2.33 5.07 -18.61
C PHE A 247 -1.68 3.69 -18.51
N CYS A 248 -0.68 3.55 -17.67
CA CYS A 248 -0.10 2.27 -17.30
C CYS A 248 0.23 2.24 -15.80
N GLU A 249 0.45 1.08 -15.22
CA GLU A 249 0.85 0.94 -13.83
C GLU A 249 2.35 1.20 -13.67
N SER A 250 2.76 1.69 -12.50
CA SER A 250 4.15 2.07 -12.23
C SER A 250 5.12 0.89 -12.09
N THR A 251 4.60 -0.32 -11.88
CA THR A 251 5.37 -1.55 -11.64
C THR A 251 5.55 -2.43 -12.88
N VAL A 252 4.97 -2.05 -14.02
CA VAL A 252 5.03 -2.79 -15.29
C VAL A 252 5.57 -1.92 -16.43
N SER A 253 5.96 -2.57 -17.56
CA SER A 253 6.42 -1.85 -18.75
C SER A 253 5.24 -1.12 -19.43
N ASN A 254 5.44 0.14 -19.77
CA ASN A 254 4.44 0.93 -20.51
C ASN A 254 4.58 0.87 -22.03
N GLU A 255 5.53 0.09 -22.57
CA GLU A 255 5.82 0.03 -24.01
C GLU A 255 4.59 -0.28 -24.85
N SER A 256 3.78 -1.26 -24.44
CA SER A 256 2.56 -1.64 -25.15
C SER A 256 1.50 -0.54 -25.14
N GLN A 257 1.37 0.20 -24.05
CA GLN A 257 0.45 1.32 -23.94
C GLN A 257 0.93 2.53 -24.75
N MET A 258 2.24 2.72 -24.87
CA MET A 258 2.82 3.72 -25.78
C MET A 258 2.52 3.42 -27.25
N VAL A 259 2.43 2.13 -27.64
CA VAL A 259 1.97 1.74 -28.98
C VAL A 259 0.50 2.13 -29.17
N VAL A 260 -0.38 1.86 -28.18
CA VAL A 260 -1.79 2.28 -28.25
C VAL A 260 -1.89 3.80 -28.41
N ALA A 261 -1.17 4.56 -27.59
CA ALA A 261 -1.14 6.03 -27.67
C ALA A 261 -0.72 6.52 -29.07
N LYS A 262 0.36 5.95 -29.61
CA LYS A 262 0.86 6.30 -30.94
C LYS A 262 -0.13 6.00 -32.07
N GLU A 263 -0.74 4.83 -32.07
CA GLU A 263 -1.66 4.37 -33.12
C GLU A 263 -3.02 5.09 -33.08
N THR A 264 -3.42 5.64 -31.92
CA THR A 264 -4.70 6.31 -31.73
C THR A 264 -4.58 7.85 -31.70
N GLY A 265 -3.39 8.38 -31.47
CA GLY A 265 -3.20 9.81 -31.20
C GLY A 265 -3.60 10.22 -29.78
N ALA A 266 -4.03 9.30 -28.91
CA ALA A 266 -4.27 9.58 -27.51
C ALA A 266 -2.97 9.93 -26.78
N ASN A 267 -3.04 10.75 -25.74
CA ASN A 267 -1.89 11.05 -24.92
C ASN A 267 -1.53 9.86 -24.02
N PHE A 268 -0.25 9.69 -23.69
CA PHE A 268 0.13 8.89 -22.55
C PHE A 268 0.00 9.75 -21.28
N GLY A 269 -1.02 9.47 -20.48
CA GLY A 269 -1.39 10.25 -19.29
C GLY A 269 -0.45 10.03 -18.09
N GLY A 270 0.43 9.02 -18.18
CA GLY A 270 1.42 8.71 -17.15
C GLY A 270 1.22 7.36 -16.48
N ASN A 271 2.09 7.09 -15.49
CA ASN A 271 2.03 5.85 -14.71
C ASN A 271 1.23 6.06 -13.43
N LEU A 272 0.20 5.23 -13.24
CA LEU A 272 -0.61 5.16 -12.03
C LEU A 272 0.05 4.20 -11.03
N PHE A 273 0.07 4.54 -9.77
CA PHE A 273 0.56 3.63 -8.73
C PHE A 273 -0.55 2.68 -8.31
N VAL A 274 -0.27 1.38 -8.27
CA VAL A 274 -1.22 0.32 -7.93
C VAL A 274 -0.65 -0.58 -6.84
N ASP A 275 0.30 -1.46 -7.19
CA ASP A 275 0.81 -2.53 -6.32
C ASP A 275 1.88 -2.05 -5.34
N SER A 276 2.47 -0.92 -5.61
CA SER A 276 3.57 -0.40 -4.82
C SER A 276 3.49 1.09 -4.61
N LEU A 277 3.90 1.55 -3.43
CA LEU A 277 4.19 2.95 -3.19
C LEU A 277 5.53 3.33 -3.86
N SER A 278 5.74 4.62 -4.07
CA SER A 278 7.07 5.16 -4.36
C SER A 278 7.97 5.13 -3.12
N ASP A 279 9.25 5.42 -3.32
CA ASP A 279 10.14 5.80 -2.21
C ASP A 279 9.67 7.11 -1.54
N ASP A 280 10.35 7.49 -0.45
CA ASP A 280 9.97 8.66 0.36
C ASP A 280 10.02 9.99 -0.41
N SER A 281 10.86 10.07 -1.44
CA SER A 281 11.04 11.25 -2.29
C SER A 281 10.06 11.32 -3.46
N GLY A 282 9.39 10.22 -3.77
CA GLY A 282 8.47 10.11 -4.89
C GLY A 282 7.05 10.61 -4.59
N PRO A 283 6.20 10.70 -5.62
CA PRO A 283 4.87 11.31 -5.51
C PRO A 283 3.86 10.46 -4.74
N ALA A 284 4.08 9.15 -4.64
CA ALA A 284 3.17 8.19 -4.02
C ALA A 284 3.78 7.54 -2.77
N SER A 285 4.43 8.33 -1.90
CA SER A 285 5.15 7.84 -0.72
C SER A 285 4.24 7.38 0.44
N SER A 286 2.91 7.50 0.31
CA SER A 286 1.89 6.94 1.21
C SER A 286 0.65 6.57 0.43
N TYR A 287 -0.23 5.76 1.00
CA TYR A 287 -1.47 5.34 0.32
C TYR A 287 -2.37 6.51 -0.05
N THR A 288 -2.54 7.51 0.81
CA THR A 288 -3.33 8.70 0.45
C THR A 288 -2.68 9.51 -0.67
N LYS A 289 -1.36 9.70 -0.63
CA LYS A 289 -0.63 10.37 -1.73
C LYS A 289 -0.68 9.59 -3.04
N MET A 290 -0.67 8.26 -2.97
CA MET A 290 -0.86 7.39 -4.14
C MET A 290 -2.22 7.67 -4.79
N LEU A 291 -3.30 7.68 -4.00
CA LEU A 291 -4.63 7.96 -4.48
C LEU A 291 -4.77 9.40 -5.02
N GLU A 292 -4.18 10.38 -4.34
CA GLU A 292 -4.11 11.79 -4.79
C GLU A 292 -3.39 11.91 -6.14
N HIS A 293 -2.21 11.30 -6.27
CA HIS A 293 -1.43 11.30 -7.50
C HIS A 293 -2.20 10.67 -8.67
N ASN A 294 -2.80 9.51 -8.43
CA ASN A 294 -3.60 8.82 -9.44
C ASN A 294 -4.80 9.67 -9.87
N LEU A 295 -5.52 10.28 -8.93
CA LEU A 295 -6.63 11.17 -9.23
C LEU A 295 -6.18 12.37 -10.07
N ASP A 296 -5.05 12.97 -9.73
CA ASP A 296 -4.51 14.12 -10.47
C ASP A 296 -4.12 13.76 -11.91
N LEU A 297 -3.50 12.59 -12.12
CA LEU A 297 -3.19 12.11 -13.48
C LEU A 297 -4.46 11.80 -14.27
N ILE A 298 -5.42 11.10 -13.66
CA ILE A 298 -6.71 10.79 -14.30
C ILE A 298 -7.46 12.09 -14.65
N LYS A 299 -7.51 13.06 -13.75
CA LYS A 299 -8.09 14.38 -14.02
C LYS A 299 -7.46 15.06 -15.23
N LYS A 300 -6.13 15.12 -15.26
CA LYS A 300 -5.38 15.76 -16.36
C LYS A 300 -5.54 15.03 -17.69
N GLY A 301 -5.69 13.72 -17.64
CA GLY A 301 -5.78 12.90 -18.84
C GLY A 301 -7.18 12.78 -19.43
N LEU A 302 -8.25 12.93 -18.63
CA LEU A 302 -9.64 12.81 -19.11
C LEU A 302 -10.32 14.18 -19.37
N PHE A 303 -9.62 15.27 -19.14
CA PHE A 303 -9.98 16.61 -19.55
C PHE A 303 -9.15 17.04 -20.77
#